data_4df9f62979fc7725cc41e2aad9537048
#
_entry.id   4df9f62979fc7725cc41e2aad9537048
#
_cell.length_a   1.000
_cell.length_b   1.000
_cell.length_c   1.000
_cell.angle_alpha   90.00
_cell.angle_beta   90.00
_cell.angle_gamma   90.00
#
_symmetry.space_group_name_H-M   'P 1'
#
loop_
_entity.id
_entity.type
_entity.pdbx_description
1 polymer ?
#
loop_
_entity_poly.entity_id
_entity_poly.type
_entity_poly.pdbx_seq_one_letter_code
_entity_poly.pdbx_strand_id
1 'polypeptide(L)'
;RAQVWNIGAEGQLVMGGIFATAVMVYAQNSITSGALVVLMILAGIVGGMVWAGLAAWMRTQFNANEILTTLMLVYVAQSLLQYLLVGTVDNTAPLQDPMGAGFPQSQMFPAHATLPLLGQWLPALETTRLHVGVLLLLLAVPLMWLFVKRSFIGFQMTVAGLAPKAANYAGFKTNRLIWLALLISGGLAGLAGALEVAGPVGQLQESWRPGYGLTAIIVAFLGRLHPI
;
A
#
# COMPACT_ATOMS: atom_id res chain seq x y z
N ARG A 1 1.03 -1.01 -19.49
CA ARG A 1 2.14 -0.72 -20.39
C ARG A 1 3.27 -1.72 -20.25
N ALA A 2 3.73 -2.02 -19.04
CA ALA A 2 4.71 -3.06 -18.78
C ALA A 2 4.16 -4.48 -18.96
N GLN A 3 2.85 -4.63 -19.12
CA GLN A 3 2.10 -5.90 -19.12
C GLN A 3 2.41 -6.80 -17.91
N VAL A 4 2.71 -6.19 -16.79
CA VAL A 4 2.82 -6.82 -15.48
C VAL A 4 1.53 -6.54 -14.72
N TRP A 5 0.82 -7.60 -14.35
CA TRP A 5 -0.51 -7.49 -13.75
C TRP A 5 -0.43 -7.72 -12.24
N ASN A 6 -0.62 -6.65 -11.47
CA ASN A 6 -0.70 -6.72 -10.02
C ASN A 6 -2.16 -6.71 -9.57
N ILE A 7 -2.72 -7.90 -9.30
CA ILE A 7 -4.08 -8.04 -8.76
C ILE A 7 -4.06 -8.04 -7.21
N GLY A 8 -2.88 -8.11 -6.62
CA GLY A 8 -2.67 -8.18 -5.18
C GLY A 8 -2.59 -6.85 -4.44
N ALA A 9 -3.03 -5.74 -5.05
CA ALA A 9 -2.96 -4.42 -4.43
C ALA A 9 -3.68 -4.36 -3.07
N GLU A 10 -4.76 -5.11 -2.89
CA GLU A 10 -5.46 -5.24 -1.61
C GLU A 10 -4.55 -5.79 -0.50
N GLY A 11 -3.81 -6.88 -0.78
CA GLY A 11 -2.86 -7.44 0.20
C GLY A 11 -1.70 -6.49 0.51
N GLN A 12 -1.22 -5.74 -0.49
CA GLN A 12 -0.17 -4.73 -0.32
C GLN A 12 -0.66 -3.54 0.51
N LEU A 13 -1.94 -3.15 0.33
CA LEU A 13 -2.62 -2.14 1.14
C LEU A 13 -2.72 -2.60 2.61
N VAL A 14 -3.16 -3.83 2.85
CA VAL A 14 -3.24 -4.42 4.18
C VAL A 14 -1.86 -4.43 4.85
N MET A 15 -0.82 -4.87 4.14
CA MET A 15 0.55 -4.83 4.66
C MET A 15 1.03 -3.41 4.95
N GLY A 16 0.65 -2.44 4.13
CA GLY A 16 0.92 -1.03 4.40
C GLY A 16 0.30 -0.56 5.72
N GLY A 17 -0.96 -0.91 5.97
CA GLY A 17 -1.65 -0.64 7.23
C GLY A 17 -1.00 -1.33 8.43
N ILE A 18 -0.61 -2.60 8.30
CA ILE A 18 0.09 -3.36 9.34
C ILE A 18 1.42 -2.68 9.71
N PHE A 19 2.25 -2.35 8.73
CA PHE A 19 3.55 -1.72 8.98
C PHE A 19 3.40 -0.31 9.59
N ALA A 20 2.45 0.48 9.11
CA ALA A 20 2.14 1.79 9.69
C ALA A 20 1.69 1.66 11.16
N THR A 21 0.80 0.71 11.45
CA THR A 21 0.32 0.44 12.81
C THR A 21 1.43 -0.08 13.71
N ALA A 22 2.30 -0.95 13.21
CA ALA A 22 3.45 -1.44 13.98
C ALA A 22 4.35 -0.27 14.40
N VAL A 23 4.69 0.65 13.49
CA VAL A 23 5.46 1.86 13.85
C VAL A 23 4.72 2.69 14.89
N MET A 24 3.41 2.87 14.76
CA MET A 24 2.62 3.60 15.76
C MET A 24 2.71 2.94 17.13
N VAL A 25 2.43 1.64 17.23
CA VAL A 25 2.41 0.91 18.51
C VAL A 25 3.77 0.97 19.21
N TYR A 26 4.86 0.76 18.49
CA TYR A 26 6.20 0.68 19.09
C TYR A 26 6.89 2.03 19.27
N ALA A 27 6.53 3.07 18.49
CA ALA A 27 7.23 4.35 18.51
C ALA A 27 6.43 5.50 19.16
N GLN A 28 5.15 5.34 19.45
CA GLN A 28 4.28 6.41 19.98
C GLN A 28 4.78 7.02 21.29
N ASN A 29 5.42 6.23 22.16
CA ASN A 29 5.94 6.72 23.43
C ASN A 29 7.29 7.46 23.28
N SER A 30 8.01 7.21 22.19
CA SER A 30 9.32 7.83 21.92
C SER A 30 9.20 9.05 21.01
N ILE A 31 8.19 9.09 20.15
CA ILE A 31 7.99 10.14 19.15
C ILE A 31 6.58 10.72 19.31
N THR A 32 6.48 11.85 19.99
CA THR A 32 5.19 12.54 20.26
C THR A 32 4.90 13.69 19.27
N SER A 33 5.55 13.70 18.12
CA SER A 33 5.43 14.75 17.10
C SER A 33 4.86 14.22 15.78
N GLY A 34 4.49 15.13 14.88
CA GLY A 34 4.06 14.76 13.52
C GLY A 34 5.08 13.93 12.70
N ALA A 35 6.33 13.81 13.19
CA ALA A 35 7.32 12.89 12.62
C ALA A 35 6.85 11.43 12.69
N LEU A 36 6.06 11.05 13.68
CA LEU A 36 5.49 9.71 13.78
C LEU A 36 4.62 9.37 12.57
N VAL A 37 3.75 10.29 12.15
CA VAL A 37 2.92 10.09 10.95
C VAL A 37 3.75 9.90 9.69
N VAL A 38 4.83 10.67 9.54
CA VAL A 38 5.75 10.51 8.39
C VAL A 38 6.41 9.14 8.41
N LEU A 39 6.87 8.67 9.58
CA LEU A 39 7.45 7.33 9.74
C LEU A 39 6.43 6.22 9.46
N MET A 40 5.18 6.37 9.92
CA MET A 40 4.09 5.45 9.61
C MET A 40 3.84 5.35 8.10
N ILE A 41 3.80 6.49 7.41
CA ILE A 41 3.62 6.54 5.96
C ILE A 41 4.79 5.84 5.24
N LEU A 42 6.03 6.15 5.62
CA LEU A 42 7.21 5.51 5.04
C LEU A 42 7.24 4.01 5.30
N ALA A 43 6.91 3.58 6.52
CA ALA A 43 6.79 2.17 6.86
C ALA A 43 5.69 1.47 6.05
N GLY A 44 4.56 2.12 5.84
CA GLY A 44 3.48 1.59 5.01
C GLY A 44 3.89 1.42 3.54
N ILE A 45 4.60 2.39 2.98
CA ILE A 45 5.18 2.28 1.63
C ILE A 45 6.12 1.07 1.56
N VAL A 46 7.04 0.95 2.51
CA VAL A 46 7.99 -0.18 2.58
C VAL A 46 7.25 -1.51 2.75
N GLY A 47 6.24 -1.59 3.62
CA GLY A 47 5.43 -2.79 3.82
C GLY A 47 4.77 -3.27 2.53
N GLY A 48 4.15 -2.35 1.78
CA GLY A 48 3.56 -2.64 0.47
C GLY A 48 4.61 -3.05 -0.58
N MET A 49 5.79 -2.39 -0.59
CA MET A 49 6.90 -2.76 -1.47
C MET A 49 7.47 -4.15 -1.17
N VAL A 50 7.70 -4.47 0.09
CA VAL A 50 8.19 -5.79 0.52
C VAL A 50 7.21 -6.88 0.07
N TRP A 51 5.91 -6.67 0.28
CA TRP A 51 4.90 -7.63 -0.12
C TRP A 51 4.82 -7.83 -1.63
N ALA A 52 4.85 -6.74 -2.40
CA ALA A 52 4.93 -6.81 -3.86
C ALA A 52 6.25 -7.44 -4.35
N GLY A 53 7.33 -7.23 -3.60
CA GLY A 53 8.64 -7.83 -3.86
C GLY A 53 8.63 -9.35 -3.82
N LEU A 54 7.81 -9.96 -2.96
CA LEU A 54 7.62 -11.43 -2.94
C LEU A 54 7.07 -11.93 -4.28
N ALA A 55 6.06 -11.25 -4.83
CA ALA A 55 5.51 -11.61 -6.14
C ALA A 55 6.52 -11.38 -7.27
N ALA A 56 7.29 -10.28 -7.22
CA ALA A 56 8.35 -10.00 -8.17
C ALA A 56 9.45 -11.07 -8.13
N TRP A 57 9.83 -11.50 -6.94
CA TRP A 57 10.80 -12.57 -6.73
C TRP A 57 10.30 -13.89 -7.30
N MET A 58 9.07 -14.29 -6.98
CA MET A 58 8.46 -15.52 -7.53
C MET A 58 8.35 -15.47 -9.05
N ARG A 59 8.01 -14.32 -9.63
CA ARG A 59 7.93 -14.13 -11.06
C ARG A 59 9.29 -14.25 -11.74
N THR A 60 10.33 -13.63 -11.18
CA THR A 60 11.64 -13.55 -11.84
C THR A 60 12.50 -14.78 -11.61
N GLN A 61 12.35 -15.50 -10.50
CA GLN A 61 13.15 -16.70 -10.19
C GLN A 61 12.48 -18.00 -10.64
N PHE A 62 11.16 -18.11 -10.45
CA PHE A 62 10.41 -19.34 -10.71
C PHE A 62 9.50 -19.23 -11.93
N ASN A 63 9.52 -18.09 -12.63
CA ASN A 63 8.59 -17.80 -13.74
C ASN A 63 7.11 -18.04 -13.37
N ALA A 64 6.77 -17.81 -12.08
CA ALA A 64 5.41 -17.96 -11.59
C ALA A 64 4.48 -16.92 -12.23
N ASN A 65 3.20 -17.26 -12.36
CA ASN A 65 2.19 -16.32 -12.86
C ASN A 65 1.93 -15.24 -11.81
N GLU A 66 2.27 -13.98 -12.11
CA GLU A 66 2.12 -12.86 -11.19
C GLU A 66 0.66 -12.58 -10.80
N ILE A 67 -0.29 -12.88 -11.67
CA ILE A 67 -1.73 -12.71 -11.37
C ILE A 67 -2.13 -13.64 -10.22
N LEU A 68 -1.77 -14.91 -10.32
CA LEU A 68 -2.11 -15.91 -9.31
C LEU A 68 -1.34 -15.69 -8.01
N THR A 69 -0.03 -15.40 -8.10
CA THR A 69 0.80 -15.17 -6.91
C THR A 69 0.37 -13.94 -6.14
N THR A 70 0.10 -12.82 -6.83
CA THR A 70 -0.37 -11.60 -6.15
C THR A 70 -1.74 -11.79 -5.53
N LEU A 71 -2.65 -12.53 -6.18
CA LEU A 71 -3.96 -12.84 -5.64
C LEU A 71 -3.86 -13.73 -4.39
N MET A 72 -3.03 -14.78 -4.41
CA MET A 72 -2.81 -15.63 -3.23
C MET A 72 -2.22 -14.86 -2.06
N LEU A 73 -1.30 -13.95 -2.33
CA LEU A 73 -0.71 -13.08 -1.31
C LEU A 73 -1.73 -12.15 -0.64
N VAL A 74 -2.89 -11.84 -1.26
CA VAL A 74 -3.98 -11.11 -0.59
C VAL A 74 -4.49 -11.90 0.61
N TYR A 75 -4.79 -13.19 0.40
CA TYR A 75 -5.30 -14.06 1.48
C TYR A 75 -4.26 -14.24 2.59
N VAL A 76 -2.98 -14.39 2.22
CA VAL A 76 -1.90 -14.49 3.20
C VAL A 76 -1.78 -13.20 4.02
N ALA A 77 -1.88 -12.03 3.39
CA ALA A 77 -1.86 -10.74 4.09
C ALA A 77 -3.04 -10.60 5.07
N GLN A 78 -4.23 -11.03 4.67
CA GLN A 78 -5.42 -11.02 5.54
C GLN A 78 -5.27 -11.98 6.73
N SER A 79 -4.74 -13.18 6.49
CA SER A 79 -4.46 -14.14 7.57
C SER A 79 -3.39 -13.62 8.52
N LEU A 80 -2.37 -12.93 8.01
CA LEU A 80 -1.34 -12.28 8.83
C LEU A 80 -1.94 -11.14 9.66
N LEU A 81 -2.83 -10.32 9.09
CA LEU A 81 -3.57 -9.29 9.82
C LEU A 81 -4.33 -9.90 11.01
N GLN A 82 -5.07 -10.96 10.75
CA GLN A 82 -5.81 -11.69 11.79
C GLN A 82 -4.87 -12.22 12.88
N TYR A 83 -3.78 -12.88 12.50
CA TYR A 83 -2.79 -13.39 13.45
C TYR A 83 -2.20 -12.29 14.34
N LEU A 84 -1.97 -11.10 13.80
CA LEU A 84 -1.37 -9.98 14.54
C LEU A 84 -2.36 -9.26 15.47
N LEU A 85 -3.67 -9.42 15.26
CA LEU A 85 -4.71 -8.73 16.04
C LEU A 85 -5.53 -9.67 16.93
N VAL A 86 -5.58 -10.97 16.63
CA VAL A 86 -6.36 -11.94 17.41
C VAL A 86 -5.43 -12.67 18.35
N GLY A 87 -5.43 -12.25 19.60
CA GLY A 87 -4.73 -12.95 20.69
C GLY A 87 -5.45 -14.21 21.13
N THR A 88 -4.76 -15.02 21.92
CA THR A 88 -5.33 -16.15 22.64
C THR A 88 -5.69 -15.74 24.07
N VAL A 89 -6.41 -16.60 24.80
CA VAL A 89 -6.83 -16.35 26.19
C VAL A 89 -5.63 -16.04 27.11
N ASP A 90 -4.45 -16.65 26.81
CA ASP A 90 -3.25 -16.53 27.64
C ASP A 90 -2.24 -15.50 27.09
N ASN A 91 -2.44 -14.97 25.86
CA ASN A 91 -1.48 -14.07 25.22
C ASN A 91 -2.17 -13.08 24.30
N THR A 92 -1.91 -11.78 24.50
CA THR A 92 -2.33 -10.73 23.56
C THR A 92 -1.51 -10.81 22.27
N ALA A 93 -2.17 -10.60 21.13
CA ALA A 93 -1.46 -10.56 19.84
C ALA A 93 -0.54 -9.32 19.76
N PRO A 94 0.54 -9.37 18.93
CA PRO A 94 1.57 -8.31 18.90
C PRO A 94 1.07 -6.90 18.64
N LEU A 95 -0.02 -6.74 17.88
CA LEU A 95 -0.61 -5.43 17.56
C LEU A 95 -1.99 -5.22 18.20
N GLN A 96 -2.48 -6.19 18.98
CA GLN A 96 -3.75 -6.09 19.68
C GLN A 96 -3.65 -5.05 20.80
N ASP A 97 -4.75 -4.33 21.04
CA ASP A 97 -4.86 -3.42 22.17
C ASP A 97 -4.92 -4.23 23.49
N PRO A 98 -3.95 -4.08 24.39
CA PRO A 98 -3.95 -4.79 25.69
C PRO A 98 -5.14 -4.38 26.60
N MET A 99 -5.70 -3.16 26.40
CA MET A 99 -6.82 -2.64 27.15
C MET A 99 -8.17 -2.81 26.43
N GLY A 100 -8.17 -3.35 25.21
CA GLY A 100 -9.33 -3.45 24.33
C GLY A 100 -10.32 -4.58 24.66
N ALA A 101 -10.33 -5.11 25.88
CA ALA A 101 -11.25 -6.17 26.33
C ALA A 101 -11.31 -7.40 25.40
N GLY A 102 -10.20 -7.73 24.74
CA GLY A 102 -10.09 -8.89 23.85
C GLY A 102 -10.61 -8.65 22.44
N PHE A 103 -11.05 -7.44 22.07
CA PHE A 103 -11.45 -7.15 20.70
C PHE A 103 -10.24 -7.22 19.74
N PRO A 104 -10.42 -7.77 18.52
CA PRO A 104 -9.36 -7.94 17.53
C PRO A 104 -9.06 -6.61 16.80
N GLN A 105 -8.50 -5.66 17.54
CA GLN A 105 -8.17 -4.33 17.04
C GLN A 105 -6.89 -3.81 17.71
N SER A 106 -6.19 -2.92 17.01
CA SER A 106 -5.05 -2.22 17.60
C SER A 106 -5.51 -1.11 18.54
N GLN A 107 -4.56 -0.56 19.31
CA GLN A 107 -4.78 0.67 20.07
C GLN A 107 -5.27 1.78 19.14
N MET A 108 -6.16 2.63 19.65
CA MET A 108 -6.59 3.84 18.96
C MET A 108 -5.39 4.78 18.79
N PHE A 109 -5.22 5.34 17.62
CA PHE A 109 -4.09 6.21 17.33
C PHE A 109 -4.24 7.54 18.09
N PRO A 110 -3.20 7.98 18.78
CA PRO A 110 -3.22 9.29 19.44
C PRO A 110 -3.26 10.43 18.40
N ALA A 111 -3.72 11.61 18.79
CA ALA A 111 -3.90 12.74 17.89
C ALA A 111 -2.64 13.13 17.09
N HIS A 112 -1.44 12.92 17.64
CA HIS A 112 -0.17 13.16 16.96
C HIS A 112 0.23 12.05 15.95
N ALA A 113 -0.48 10.92 15.95
CA ALA A 113 -0.30 9.81 15.01
C ALA A 113 -1.42 9.75 13.96
N THR A 114 -2.38 10.67 13.98
CA THR A 114 -3.46 10.76 13.00
C THR A 114 -3.20 11.88 11.99
N LEU A 115 -3.72 11.68 10.78
CA LEU A 115 -3.65 12.71 9.74
C LEU A 115 -4.65 13.83 10.03
N PRO A 116 -4.24 15.10 10.00
CA PRO A 116 -5.15 16.21 10.22
C PRO A 116 -6.21 16.27 9.13
N LEU A 117 -7.44 16.57 9.53
CA LEU A 117 -8.56 16.76 8.61
C LEU A 117 -8.44 18.12 7.92
N LEU A 118 -8.72 18.16 6.63
CA LEU A 118 -8.70 19.40 5.84
C LEU A 118 -9.79 20.39 6.29
N GLY A 119 -10.89 19.89 6.89
CA GLY A 119 -11.93 20.73 7.48
C GLY A 119 -11.45 21.67 8.60
N GLN A 120 -10.33 21.35 9.27
CA GLN A 120 -9.73 22.23 10.27
C GLN A 120 -9.17 23.55 9.65
N TRP A 121 -8.82 23.52 8.37
CA TRP A 121 -8.25 24.66 7.64
C TRP A 121 -9.21 25.28 6.64
N LEU A 122 -10.17 24.51 6.13
CA LEU A 122 -11.13 24.92 5.12
C LEU A 122 -12.56 24.67 5.63
N PRO A 123 -13.29 25.71 6.12
CA PRO A 123 -14.63 25.55 6.67
C PRO A 123 -15.63 24.89 5.70
N ALA A 124 -15.44 25.08 4.39
CA ALA A 124 -16.25 24.43 3.37
C ALA A 124 -16.14 22.88 3.37
N LEU A 125 -15.11 22.32 3.98
CA LEU A 125 -14.85 20.88 4.05
C LEU A 125 -15.07 20.31 5.46
N GLU A 126 -15.57 21.08 6.40
CA GLU A 126 -15.75 20.70 7.80
C GLU A 126 -16.65 19.47 7.98
N THR A 127 -17.66 19.32 7.12
CA THR A 127 -18.57 18.17 7.10
C THR A 127 -17.98 16.92 6.43
N THR A 128 -16.81 17.02 5.83
CA THR A 128 -16.16 15.92 5.13
C THR A 128 -15.08 15.26 5.98
N ARG A 129 -14.82 13.98 5.75
CA ARG A 129 -13.70 13.25 6.38
C ARG A 129 -12.41 13.33 5.56
N LEU A 130 -12.27 14.38 4.72
CA LEU A 130 -11.08 14.58 3.92
C LEU A 130 -9.89 14.94 4.81
N HIS A 131 -8.80 14.22 4.65
CA HIS A 131 -7.55 14.42 5.39
C HIS A 131 -6.41 14.79 4.43
N VAL A 132 -5.28 15.25 4.98
CA VAL A 132 -4.11 15.69 4.20
C VAL A 132 -3.59 14.63 3.22
N GLY A 133 -3.86 13.35 3.45
CA GLY A 133 -3.52 12.28 2.51
C GLY A 133 -4.08 12.46 1.08
N VAL A 134 -5.18 13.20 0.92
CA VAL A 134 -5.72 13.56 -0.41
C VAL A 134 -4.72 14.40 -1.21
N LEU A 135 -3.94 15.27 -0.55
CA LEU A 135 -2.91 16.07 -1.21
C LEU A 135 -1.77 15.18 -1.75
N LEU A 136 -1.42 14.12 -1.00
CA LEU A 136 -0.44 13.13 -1.46
C LEU A 136 -0.95 12.36 -2.68
N LEU A 137 -2.24 12.02 -2.73
CA LEU A 137 -2.87 11.41 -3.89
C LEU A 137 -2.83 12.35 -5.10
N LEU A 138 -3.22 13.62 -4.92
CA LEU A 138 -3.17 14.63 -5.97
C LEU A 138 -1.75 14.85 -6.53
N LEU A 139 -0.74 14.68 -5.69
CA LEU A 139 0.66 14.72 -6.09
C LEU A 139 1.10 13.42 -6.78
N ALA A 140 0.67 12.27 -6.29
CA ALA A 140 1.08 10.95 -6.81
C ALA A 140 0.61 10.73 -8.25
N VAL A 141 -0.61 11.18 -8.60
CA VAL A 141 -1.18 10.99 -9.95
C VAL A 141 -0.32 11.68 -11.04
N PRO A 142 -0.02 12.98 -10.98
CA PRO A 142 0.82 13.64 -11.99
C PRO A 142 2.26 13.13 -11.98
N LEU A 143 2.82 12.78 -10.81
CA LEU A 143 4.15 12.18 -10.72
C LEU A 143 4.20 10.83 -11.46
N MET A 144 3.20 9.97 -11.27
CA MET A 144 3.12 8.70 -11.98
C MET A 144 2.90 8.89 -13.48
N TRP A 145 2.09 9.86 -13.88
CA TRP A 145 1.92 10.21 -15.28
C TRP A 145 3.25 10.67 -15.90
N LEU A 146 3.96 11.58 -15.23
CA LEU A 146 5.27 12.07 -15.66
C LEU A 146 6.29 10.93 -15.75
N PHE A 147 6.35 10.07 -14.72
CA PHE A 147 7.22 8.90 -14.69
C PHE A 147 6.97 7.98 -15.90
N VAL A 148 5.72 7.60 -16.13
CA VAL A 148 5.38 6.65 -17.21
C VAL A 148 5.55 7.27 -18.60
N LYS A 149 5.26 8.58 -18.78
CA LYS A 149 5.24 9.23 -20.10
C LYS A 149 6.57 9.89 -20.49
N ARG A 150 7.31 10.38 -19.50
CA ARG A 150 8.49 11.24 -19.75
C ARG A 150 9.81 10.59 -19.31
N SER A 151 9.79 9.57 -18.44
CA SER A 151 11.04 8.93 -18.01
C SER A 151 11.52 7.89 -19.01
N PHE A 152 12.85 7.70 -19.08
CA PHE A 152 13.47 6.64 -19.86
C PHE A 152 13.06 5.25 -19.36
N ILE A 153 12.88 5.09 -18.04
CA ILE A 153 12.40 3.84 -17.42
C ILE A 153 10.96 3.52 -17.87
N GLY A 154 10.08 4.52 -17.91
CA GLY A 154 8.71 4.35 -18.42
C GLY A 154 8.68 3.92 -19.90
N PHE A 155 9.60 4.47 -20.71
CA PHE A 155 9.79 4.02 -22.09
C PHE A 155 10.25 2.56 -22.14
N GLN A 156 11.29 2.17 -21.38
CA GLN A 156 11.75 0.78 -21.31
C GLN A 156 10.64 -0.19 -20.87
N MET A 157 9.84 0.18 -19.86
CA MET A 157 8.67 -0.60 -19.42
C MET A 157 7.66 -0.79 -20.55
N THR A 158 7.41 0.25 -21.34
CA THR A 158 6.47 0.17 -22.47
C THR A 158 7.00 -0.77 -23.56
N VAL A 159 8.28 -0.65 -23.92
CA VAL A 159 8.91 -1.54 -24.92
C VAL A 159 8.94 -2.98 -24.42
N ALA A 160 9.31 -3.21 -23.15
CA ALA A 160 9.36 -4.55 -22.56
C ALA A 160 7.98 -5.23 -22.55
N GLY A 161 6.90 -4.45 -22.36
CA GLY A 161 5.54 -4.99 -22.39
C GLY A 161 5.03 -5.28 -23.79
N LEU A 162 5.31 -4.39 -24.77
CA LEU A 162 4.80 -4.55 -26.13
C LEU A 162 5.61 -5.52 -26.98
N ALA A 163 6.94 -5.54 -26.81
CA ALA A 163 7.86 -6.33 -27.60
C ALA A 163 9.02 -6.87 -26.75
N PRO A 164 8.80 -7.90 -25.90
CA PRO A 164 9.81 -8.40 -24.97
C PRO A 164 11.11 -8.85 -25.64
N LYS A 165 10.99 -9.47 -26.84
CA LYS A 165 12.16 -9.89 -27.61
C LYS A 165 13.01 -8.71 -28.09
N ALA A 166 12.36 -7.64 -28.58
CA ALA A 166 13.04 -6.42 -28.99
C ALA A 166 13.68 -5.69 -27.81
N ALA A 167 13.01 -5.66 -26.65
CA ALA A 167 13.56 -5.10 -25.42
C ALA A 167 14.86 -5.82 -24.99
N ASN A 168 14.85 -7.14 -25.02
CA ASN A 168 16.03 -7.94 -24.70
C ASN A 168 17.18 -7.73 -25.74
N TYR A 169 16.86 -7.64 -27.02
CA TYR A 169 17.84 -7.34 -28.07
C TYR A 169 18.46 -5.93 -27.86
N ALA A 170 17.67 -4.95 -27.43
CA ALA A 170 18.14 -3.62 -27.09
C ALA A 170 18.91 -3.55 -25.75
N GLY A 171 19.12 -4.69 -25.06
CA GLY A 171 19.85 -4.76 -23.80
C GLY A 171 19.05 -4.32 -22.57
N PHE A 172 17.73 -4.17 -22.66
CA PHE A 172 16.89 -3.82 -21.51
C PHE A 172 16.72 -5.02 -20.58
N LYS A 173 17.01 -4.81 -19.29
CA LYS A 173 16.90 -5.86 -18.26
C LYS A 173 15.46 -6.06 -17.83
N THR A 174 14.70 -6.88 -18.56
CA THR A 174 13.26 -7.11 -18.35
C THR A 174 12.92 -7.47 -16.90
N ASN A 175 13.73 -8.30 -16.24
CA ASN A 175 13.51 -8.66 -14.83
C ASN A 175 13.58 -7.45 -13.90
N ARG A 176 14.48 -6.49 -14.12
CA ARG A 176 14.52 -5.25 -13.33
C ARG A 176 13.28 -4.40 -13.54
N LEU A 177 12.75 -4.37 -14.75
CA LEU A 177 11.53 -3.61 -15.06
C LEU A 177 10.30 -4.23 -14.41
N ILE A 178 10.22 -5.57 -14.32
CA ILE A 178 9.18 -6.28 -13.57
C ILE A 178 9.25 -5.91 -12.08
N TRP A 179 10.44 -5.98 -11.47
CA TRP A 179 10.65 -5.59 -10.09
C TRP A 179 10.22 -4.14 -9.83
N LEU A 180 10.66 -3.20 -10.66
CA LEU A 180 10.30 -1.79 -10.52
C LEU A 180 8.78 -1.57 -10.63
N ALA A 181 8.12 -2.22 -11.59
CA ALA A 181 6.69 -2.10 -11.77
C ALA A 181 5.92 -2.59 -10.54
N LEU A 182 6.27 -3.76 -9.99
CA LEU A 182 5.63 -4.34 -8.82
C LEU A 182 5.96 -3.55 -7.55
N LEU A 183 7.21 -3.12 -7.35
CA LEU A 183 7.59 -2.33 -6.17
C LEU A 183 6.90 -0.96 -6.15
N ILE A 184 6.84 -0.25 -7.28
CA ILE A 184 6.13 1.04 -7.37
C ILE A 184 4.63 0.84 -7.08
N SER A 185 4.02 -0.17 -7.71
CA SER A 185 2.61 -0.49 -7.47
C SER A 185 2.35 -0.86 -6.00
N GLY A 186 3.21 -1.69 -5.41
CA GLY A 186 3.11 -2.09 -4.01
C GLY A 186 3.34 -0.95 -3.05
N GLY A 187 4.30 -0.06 -3.35
CA GLY A 187 4.55 1.13 -2.55
C GLY A 187 3.37 2.10 -2.54
N LEU A 188 2.72 2.31 -3.68
CA LEU A 188 1.51 3.14 -3.77
C LEU A 188 0.33 2.51 -3.04
N ALA A 189 0.16 1.19 -3.14
CA ALA A 189 -0.87 0.47 -2.40
C ALA A 189 -0.61 0.51 -0.88
N GLY A 190 0.65 0.33 -0.46
CA GLY A 190 1.06 0.45 0.94
C GLY A 190 0.89 1.86 1.49
N LEU A 191 1.18 2.88 0.68
CA LEU A 191 0.88 4.28 1.00
C LEU A 191 -0.62 4.46 1.26
N ALA A 192 -1.48 3.95 0.38
CA ALA A 192 -2.93 4.04 0.54
C ALA A 192 -3.38 3.36 1.85
N GLY A 193 -2.83 2.19 2.19
CA GLY A 193 -3.12 1.50 3.44
C GLY A 193 -2.70 2.29 4.69
N ALA A 194 -1.52 2.89 4.67
CA ALA A 194 -1.05 3.74 5.76
C ALA A 194 -1.92 5.00 5.93
N LEU A 195 -2.31 5.64 4.82
CA LEU A 195 -3.17 6.83 4.85
C LEU A 195 -4.58 6.51 5.34
N GLU A 196 -5.12 5.35 5.00
CA GLU A 196 -6.44 4.90 5.44
C GLU A 196 -6.46 4.64 6.94
N VAL A 197 -5.46 3.93 7.47
CA VAL A 197 -5.38 3.59 8.89
C VAL A 197 -5.05 4.84 9.74
N ALA A 198 -4.12 5.68 9.28
CA ALA A 198 -3.76 6.92 9.99
C ALA A 198 -4.77 8.07 9.83
N GLY A 199 -5.70 7.96 8.86
CA GLY A 199 -6.71 8.96 8.57
C GLY A 199 -8.10 8.56 9.10
N PRO A 200 -8.99 8.04 8.23
CA PRO A 200 -10.41 7.88 8.59
C PRO A 200 -10.67 6.80 9.64
N VAL A 201 -9.84 5.76 9.69
CA VAL A 201 -10.05 4.59 10.56
C VAL A 201 -9.50 4.84 11.96
N GLY A 202 -8.30 5.42 12.08
CA GLY A 202 -7.66 5.76 13.36
C GLY A 202 -7.23 4.57 14.20
N GLN A 203 -7.31 3.35 13.68
CA GLN A 203 -6.87 2.10 14.30
C GLN A 203 -6.88 0.97 13.27
N LEU A 204 -6.16 -0.12 13.53
CA LEU A 204 -6.20 -1.30 12.68
C LEU A 204 -7.20 -2.32 13.27
N GLN A 205 -8.09 -2.86 12.43
CA GLN A 205 -9.12 -3.82 12.84
C GLN A 205 -9.02 -5.10 12.01
N GLU A 206 -9.36 -6.24 12.58
CA GLU A 206 -9.40 -7.53 11.85
C GLU A 206 -10.36 -7.48 10.65
N SER A 207 -11.51 -6.84 10.85
CA SER A 207 -12.54 -6.68 9.82
C SER A 207 -12.18 -5.68 8.72
N TRP A 208 -11.00 -5.04 8.81
CA TRP A 208 -10.58 -4.03 7.84
C TRP A 208 -10.23 -4.68 6.49
N ARG A 209 -11.23 -4.67 5.62
CA ARG A 209 -11.18 -5.20 4.25
C ARG A 209 -11.86 -4.21 3.31
N PRO A 210 -11.20 -3.09 3.01
CA PRO A 210 -11.85 -2.01 2.26
C PRO A 210 -12.23 -2.38 0.82
N GLY A 211 -11.60 -3.43 0.23
CA GLY A 211 -11.86 -3.85 -1.15
C GLY A 211 -11.35 -2.86 -2.20
N TYR A 212 -10.57 -1.87 -1.79
CA TYR A 212 -10.07 -0.81 -2.68
C TYR A 212 -9.14 -1.34 -3.77
N GLY A 213 -8.37 -2.38 -3.46
CA GLY A 213 -7.47 -3.00 -4.44
C GLY A 213 -8.22 -3.61 -5.62
N LEU A 214 -9.33 -4.31 -5.37
CA LEU A 214 -10.16 -4.87 -6.42
C LEU A 214 -10.93 -3.78 -7.17
N THR A 215 -11.49 -2.80 -6.45
CA THR A 215 -12.18 -1.65 -7.05
C THR A 215 -11.23 -0.85 -7.95
N ALA A 216 -9.96 -0.64 -7.53
CA ALA A 216 -8.96 0.05 -8.30
C ALA A 216 -8.67 -0.61 -9.65
N ILE A 217 -8.74 -1.94 -9.74
CA ILE A 217 -8.60 -2.66 -11.00
C ILE A 217 -9.74 -2.27 -11.95
N ILE A 218 -10.98 -2.27 -11.47
CA ILE A 218 -12.16 -1.89 -12.27
C ILE A 218 -12.01 -0.45 -12.77
N VAL A 219 -11.64 0.48 -11.88
CA VAL A 219 -11.42 1.89 -12.23
C VAL A 219 -10.31 2.04 -13.26
N ALA A 220 -9.20 1.30 -13.11
CA ALA A 220 -8.09 1.34 -14.06
C ALA A 220 -8.51 0.87 -15.45
N PHE A 221 -9.35 -0.16 -15.56
CA PHE A 221 -9.88 -0.63 -16.84
C PHE A 221 -10.85 0.37 -17.46
N LEU A 222 -11.74 0.97 -16.66
CA LEU A 222 -12.64 2.04 -17.13
C LEU A 222 -11.85 3.25 -17.64
N GLY A 223 -10.76 3.62 -16.96
CA GLY A 223 -9.83 4.67 -17.39
C GLY A 223 -8.88 4.25 -18.53
N ARG A 224 -9.09 3.07 -19.17
CA ARG A 224 -8.23 2.53 -20.24
C ARG A 224 -6.76 2.48 -19.85
N LEU A 225 -6.47 2.19 -18.58
CA LEU A 225 -5.13 2.15 -18.01
C LEU A 225 -4.36 3.49 -18.19
N HIS A 226 -5.06 4.60 -18.28
CA HIS A 226 -4.48 5.94 -18.29
C HIS A 226 -4.31 6.43 -16.83
N PRO A 227 -3.18 7.03 -16.46
CA PRO A 227 -2.95 7.48 -15.08
C PRO A 227 -3.82 8.66 -14.63
N ILE A 228 -4.42 9.37 -15.59
CA ILE A 228 -5.30 10.54 -15.38
C ILE A 228 -6.64 10.26 -16.02
#